data_a201bdb4bf74ae0b5e96c448cb77b676
#
_entry.id   a201bdb4bf74ae0b5e96c448cb77b676
#
_cell.length_a   1.000
_cell.length_b   1.000
_cell.length_c   1.000
_cell.angle_alpha   90.00
_cell.angle_beta   90.00
_cell.angle_gamma   90.00
#
_symmetry.space_group_name_H-M   'P 1'
#
loop_
_entity.id
_entity.type
_entity.pdbx_description
1 polymer ?
#
loop_
_entity_poly.entity_id
_entity_poly.type
_entity_poly.pdbx_seq_one_letter_code
_entity_poly.pdbx_strand_id
1 'polypeptide(L)'
;MKKQAFHRLFALAFVFMFVSLACYGGGTPTPIPQPPQQNLQPTPVPQQPQQQDIQPTPEPQNTGGLVTFTDQNDHYAIDVPSDWAYSQTVDSENNYYYIDTFTAPDEMALVENIVYNDGKPFSGNDKGKFALYLLNTFYSKTGKEGDIRVSDDRMMEDGSERLIWTSKAGGYSGISFLETRGTDTFLLFTVEWVNSAEDQYKATLDALIASYRVP
;
A
#
# COMPACT_ATOMS: atom_id res chain seq x y z
N MET A 1 1.65 9.00 21.78
CA MET A 1 1.24 8.55 20.44
C MET A 1 2.44 8.63 19.47
N LYS A 2 3.57 7.92 19.76
CA LYS A 2 4.86 8.14 19.07
C LYS A 2 5.47 6.88 18.46
N LYS A 3 4.71 5.78 18.22
CA LYS A 3 5.30 4.48 17.83
C LYS A 3 4.77 3.85 16.54
N GLN A 4 3.78 4.39 15.86
CA GLN A 4 3.14 3.70 14.74
C GLN A 4 3.72 4.01 13.36
N ALA A 5 4.23 5.23 13.09
CA ALA A 5 4.84 5.56 11.80
C ALA A 5 6.12 4.74 11.51
N PHE A 6 6.84 4.31 12.56
CA PHE A 6 8.07 3.52 12.42
C PHE A 6 7.83 2.04 12.09
N HIS A 7 6.60 1.54 12.23
CA HIS A 7 6.29 0.12 12.10
C HIS A 7 5.92 -0.29 10.67
N ARG A 8 5.56 0.62 9.80
CA ARG A 8 5.07 0.28 8.45
C ARG A 8 6.17 -0.19 7.51
N LEU A 9 7.37 0.40 7.55
CA LEU A 9 8.53 -0.05 6.77
C LEU A 9 9.28 -1.22 7.42
N PHE A 10 9.17 -1.40 8.76
CA PHE A 10 9.82 -2.50 9.48
C PHE A 10 8.97 -3.76 9.60
N ALA A 11 7.65 -3.67 9.51
CA ALA A 11 6.77 -4.85 9.62
C ALA A 11 6.96 -5.81 8.43
N LEU A 12 7.22 -5.30 7.23
CA LEU A 12 7.53 -6.14 6.06
C LEU A 12 8.91 -6.82 6.15
N ALA A 13 9.92 -6.16 6.74
CA ALA A 13 11.24 -6.76 6.91
C ALA A 13 11.29 -7.85 7.98
N PHE A 14 10.41 -7.81 9.01
CA PHE A 14 10.40 -8.79 10.10
C PHE A 14 9.66 -10.09 9.76
N VAL A 15 8.72 -10.08 8.84
CA VAL A 15 8.01 -11.31 8.41
C VAL A 15 8.96 -12.27 7.67
N PHE A 16 9.98 -11.78 6.97
CA PHE A 16 10.97 -12.63 6.29
C PHE A 16 12.04 -13.23 7.20
N MET A 17 12.21 -12.77 8.43
CA MET A 17 13.28 -13.25 9.34
C MET A 17 12.86 -14.43 10.23
N PHE A 18 11.59 -14.78 10.32
CA PHE A 18 11.11 -15.86 11.18
C PHE A 18 10.92 -17.21 10.49
N VAL A 19 11.12 -17.33 9.18
CA VAL A 19 10.92 -18.60 8.44
C VAL A 19 12.18 -19.48 8.41
N SER A 20 13.33 -19.05 8.91
CA SER A 20 14.61 -19.74 8.73
C SER A 20 15.15 -20.48 9.98
N LEU A 21 14.40 -20.65 11.05
CA LEU A 21 14.90 -21.31 12.28
C LEU A 21 14.08 -22.52 12.75
N ALA A 22 13.58 -23.33 11.86
CA ALA A 22 12.94 -24.59 12.24
C ALA A 22 13.44 -25.76 11.41
N CYS A 23 14.68 -26.19 11.59
CA CYS A 23 15.17 -27.53 11.26
C CYS A 23 16.58 -27.74 11.82
N TYR A 24 16.71 -27.99 13.12
CA TYR A 24 17.84 -28.71 13.68
C TYR A 24 17.38 -29.50 14.92
N GLY A 25 16.98 -30.74 14.68
CA GLY A 25 16.70 -31.73 15.73
C GLY A 25 17.05 -33.11 15.19
N GLY A 26 18.31 -33.47 15.33
CA GLY A 26 18.81 -34.79 15.02
C GLY A 26 18.32 -35.80 16.06
N GLY A 27 17.40 -36.69 15.65
CA GLY A 27 17.03 -37.88 16.40
C GLY A 27 17.54 -39.12 15.68
N THR A 28 18.41 -39.90 16.32
CA THR A 28 18.89 -41.21 15.87
C THR A 28 17.73 -42.19 15.70
N PRO A 29 17.59 -42.91 14.58
CA PRO A 29 16.54 -43.90 14.42
C PRO A 29 16.87 -45.22 15.15
N THR A 30 15.95 -45.66 16.02
CA THR A 30 15.93 -46.98 16.60
C THR A 30 15.46 -48.00 15.55
N PRO A 31 16.12 -49.18 15.40
CA PRO A 31 15.69 -50.17 14.42
C PRO A 31 14.39 -50.86 14.84
N ILE A 32 13.41 -50.84 13.94
CA ILE A 32 12.13 -51.55 14.09
C ILE A 32 12.28 -52.98 13.53
N PRO A 33 11.75 -54.03 14.20
CA PRO A 33 11.78 -55.41 13.71
C PRO A 33 10.92 -55.55 12.43
N GLN A 34 11.48 -56.23 11.41
CA GLN A 34 10.78 -56.57 10.18
C GLN A 34 9.69 -57.63 10.40
N PRO A 35 8.46 -57.39 9.91
CA PRO A 35 7.45 -58.46 9.83
C PRO A 35 7.75 -59.41 8.63
N PRO A 36 7.22 -60.65 8.70
CA PRO A 36 7.55 -61.68 7.71
C PRO A 36 7.01 -61.34 6.32
N GLN A 37 7.86 -61.64 5.31
CA GLN A 37 7.53 -61.45 3.89
C GLN A 37 6.40 -62.42 3.48
N GLN A 38 5.24 -61.89 3.16
CA GLN A 38 4.22 -62.61 2.41
C GLN A 38 4.46 -62.44 0.90
N ASN A 39 4.61 -63.55 0.22
CA ASN A 39 4.79 -63.66 -1.22
C ASN A 39 3.45 -63.29 -1.88
N LEU A 40 3.33 -62.03 -2.36
CA LEU A 40 2.17 -61.56 -3.09
C LEU A 40 2.44 -61.62 -4.60
N GLN A 41 1.63 -62.42 -5.26
CA GLN A 41 1.49 -62.59 -6.67
C GLN A 41 1.24 -61.21 -7.36
N PRO A 42 1.86 -60.87 -8.50
CA PRO A 42 1.70 -59.56 -9.14
C PRO A 42 0.26 -59.39 -9.65
N THR A 43 -0.42 -58.44 -9.05
CA THR A 43 -1.70 -57.90 -9.58
C THR A 43 -1.44 -57.05 -10.78
N PRO A 44 -2.24 -57.15 -11.89
CA PRO A 44 -2.04 -56.31 -13.07
C PRO A 44 -2.14 -54.84 -12.72
N VAL A 45 -1.11 -54.08 -13.09
CA VAL A 45 -1.01 -52.65 -12.92
C VAL A 45 -2.13 -51.97 -13.72
N PRO A 46 -3.00 -51.14 -13.08
CA PRO A 46 -3.91 -50.29 -13.81
C PRO A 46 -3.06 -49.30 -14.66
N GLN A 47 -3.38 -49.20 -15.95
CA GLN A 47 -2.77 -48.21 -16.84
C GLN A 47 -3.03 -46.81 -16.24
N GLN A 48 -1.93 -46.14 -15.91
CA GLN A 48 -1.94 -44.75 -15.52
C GLN A 48 -2.66 -43.91 -16.61
N PRO A 49 -3.62 -43.04 -16.24
CA PRO A 49 -4.14 -42.07 -17.20
C PRO A 49 -2.97 -41.28 -17.77
N GLN A 50 -2.89 -41.17 -19.09
CA GLN A 50 -1.94 -40.30 -19.77
C GLN A 50 -2.05 -38.92 -19.14
N GLN A 51 -0.98 -38.43 -18.51
CA GLN A 51 -0.83 -37.02 -18.16
C GLN A 51 -0.97 -36.26 -19.50
N GLN A 52 -2.14 -35.63 -19.65
CA GLN A 52 -2.25 -34.56 -20.62
C GLN A 52 -1.18 -33.52 -20.22
N ASP A 53 -0.28 -33.24 -21.16
CA ASP A 53 0.59 -32.09 -21.10
C ASP A 53 -0.30 -30.86 -20.82
N ILE A 54 -0.35 -30.46 -19.58
CA ILE A 54 -0.98 -29.20 -19.18
C ILE A 54 -0.02 -28.14 -19.75
N GLN A 55 -0.31 -27.70 -20.96
CA GLN A 55 0.29 -26.51 -21.52
C GLN A 55 0.16 -25.43 -20.46
N PRO A 56 1.27 -24.80 -19.98
CA PRO A 56 1.17 -23.77 -18.98
C PRO A 56 0.18 -22.73 -19.50
N THR A 57 -0.88 -22.52 -18.74
CA THR A 57 -1.80 -21.40 -18.98
C THR A 57 -0.91 -20.18 -19.05
N PRO A 58 -0.94 -19.39 -20.16
CA PRO A 58 -0.14 -18.18 -20.21
C PRO A 58 -0.51 -17.36 -18.98
N GLU A 59 0.52 -17.08 -18.16
CA GLU A 59 0.42 -16.09 -17.10
C GLU A 59 -0.25 -14.86 -17.72
N PRO A 60 -1.30 -14.28 -17.10
CA PRO A 60 -1.93 -13.10 -17.66
C PRO A 60 -0.82 -12.07 -17.84
N GLN A 61 -0.46 -11.81 -19.09
CA GLN A 61 0.41 -10.69 -19.42
C GLN A 61 -0.34 -9.47 -18.94
N ASN A 62 0.13 -8.90 -17.85
CA ASN A 62 -0.40 -7.68 -17.26
C ASN A 62 -0.15 -6.56 -18.28
N THR A 63 -1.07 -6.43 -19.22
CA THR A 63 -1.13 -5.27 -20.11
C THR A 63 -1.64 -4.16 -19.22
N GLY A 64 -0.73 -3.42 -18.59
CA GLY A 64 -0.95 -2.39 -17.58
C GLY A 64 -2.16 -1.49 -17.83
N GLY A 65 -3.34 -2.04 -17.63
CA GLY A 65 -4.62 -1.33 -17.71
C GLY A 65 -4.83 -0.52 -16.44
N LEU A 66 -5.60 0.58 -16.55
CA LEU A 66 -6.09 1.29 -15.39
C LEU A 66 -7.35 0.61 -14.88
N VAL A 67 -7.51 0.55 -13.57
CA VAL A 67 -8.72 0.09 -12.88
C VAL A 67 -9.27 1.25 -12.07
N THR A 68 -10.55 1.56 -12.23
CA THR A 68 -11.19 2.57 -11.39
C THR A 68 -11.44 2.00 -10.00
N PHE A 69 -10.90 2.66 -9.00
CA PHE A 69 -11.26 2.48 -7.59
C PHE A 69 -12.25 3.57 -7.19
N THR A 70 -13.29 3.18 -6.48
CA THR A 70 -14.23 4.11 -5.83
C THR A 70 -14.19 3.87 -4.33
N ASP A 71 -14.02 4.94 -3.57
CA ASP A 71 -14.06 4.89 -2.11
C ASP A 71 -15.38 4.31 -1.59
N GLN A 72 -15.30 3.59 -0.47
CA GLN A 72 -16.45 2.91 0.15
C GLN A 72 -17.60 3.84 0.57
N ASN A 73 -17.32 5.13 0.72
CA ASN A 73 -18.28 6.17 1.11
C ASN A 73 -18.52 7.19 -0.03
N ASP A 74 -18.11 6.87 -1.25
CA ASP A 74 -18.25 7.71 -2.43
C ASP A 74 -17.61 9.11 -2.29
N HIS A 75 -16.59 9.25 -1.43
CA HIS A 75 -15.90 10.53 -1.28
C HIS A 75 -15.01 10.85 -2.48
N TYR A 76 -14.45 9.83 -3.14
CA TYR A 76 -13.62 10.00 -4.31
C TYR A 76 -13.58 8.74 -5.20
N ALA A 77 -13.15 8.91 -6.43
CA ALA A 77 -12.75 7.84 -7.33
C ALA A 77 -11.42 8.18 -8.00
N ILE A 78 -10.64 7.16 -8.34
CA ILE A 78 -9.33 7.30 -8.99
C ILE A 78 -9.07 6.11 -9.91
N ASP A 79 -8.37 6.33 -11.02
CA ASP A 79 -7.97 5.27 -11.93
C ASP A 79 -6.52 4.88 -11.64
N VAL A 80 -6.31 3.66 -11.15
CA VAL A 80 -5.02 3.15 -10.64
C VAL A 80 -4.49 2.06 -11.58
N PRO A 81 -3.17 1.96 -11.83
CA PRO A 81 -2.60 0.83 -12.56
C PRO A 81 -2.98 -0.50 -11.89
N SER A 82 -3.42 -1.47 -12.71
CA SER A 82 -3.96 -2.75 -12.22
C SER A 82 -2.94 -3.63 -11.50
N ASP A 83 -1.65 -3.32 -11.62
CA ASP A 83 -0.53 -4.00 -10.96
C ASP A 83 -0.09 -3.35 -9.64
N TRP A 84 -0.70 -2.22 -9.26
CA TRP A 84 -0.42 -1.61 -7.97
C TRP A 84 -1.15 -2.34 -6.84
N ALA A 85 -0.43 -2.58 -5.75
CA ALA A 85 -0.98 -3.28 -4.59
C ALA A 85 -1.85 -2.34 -3.76
N TYR A 86 -3.10 -2.74 -3.49
CA TYR A 86 -4.02 -2.01 -2.61
C TYR A 86 -3.92 -2.48 -1.17
N SER A 87 -3.97 -1.52 -0.24
CA SER A 87 -4.17 -1.77 1.19
C SER A 87 -4.98 -0.65 1.83
N GLN A 88 -5.69 -0.97 2.92
CA GLN A 88 -6.40 0.02 3.72
C GLN A 88 -5.91 -0.02 5.17
N THR A 89 -5.72 1.15 5.76
CA THR A 89 -5.46 1.32 7.19
C THR A 89 -6.60 2.09 7.81
N VAL A 90 -7.11 1.60 8.93
CA VAL A 90 -8.20 2.25 9.69
C VAL A 90 -7.68 2.63 11.07
N ASP A 91 -8.10 3.79 11.58
CA ASP A 91 -7.88 4.19 12.97
C ASP A 91 -8.65 3.24 13.90
N SER A 92 -7.92 2.34 14.55
CA SER A 92 -8.50 1.31 15.42
C SER A 92 -8.92 1.82 16.80
N GLU A 93 -8.52 3.05 17.17
CA GLU A 93 -8.81 3.63 18.50
C GLU A 93 -10.11 4.43 18.50
N ASN A 94 -10.27 5.33 17.53
CA ASN A 94 -11.37 6.28 17.50
C ASN A 94 -12.23 6.19 16.24
N ASN A 95 -11.74 5.47 15.22
CA ASN A 95 -12.38 5.37 13.90
C ASN A 95 -12.57 6.76 13.23
N TYR A 96 -11.63 7.69 13.47
CA TYR A 96 -11.69 9.02 12.88
C TYR A 96 -11.16 9.09 11.48
N TYR A 97 -10.34 8.11 11.05
CA TYR A 97 -9.79 8.09 9.70
C TYR A 97 -9.60 6.69 9.15
N TYR A 98 -9.57 6.63 7.84
CA TYR A 98 -9.00 5.52 7.11
C TYR A 98 -8.09 6.05 6.00
N ILE A 99 -7.17 5.20 5.53
CA ILE A 99 -6.21 5.51 4.51
C ILE A 99 -6.25 4.41 3.47
N ASP A 100 -6.64 4.74 2.26
CA ASP A 100 -6.49 3.87 1.12
C ASP A 100 -5.13 4.11 0.48
N THR A 101 -4.34 3.05 0.31
CA THR A 101 -2.98 3.11 -0.23
C THR A 101 -2.86 2.18 -1.43
N PHE A 102 -2.31 2.68 -2.51
CA PHE A 102 -1.89 1.92 -3.68
C PHE A 102 -0.39 2.06 -3.87
N THR A 103 0.33 0.96 -3.88
CA THR A 103 1.80 0.94 -3.94
C THR A 103 2.25 0.31 -5.25
N ALA A 104 3.17 0.97 -5.93
CA ALA A 104 3.81 0.44 -7.13
C ALA A 104 4.54 -0.89 -6.85
N PRO A 105 4.69 -1.79 -7.84
CA PRO A 105 5.29 -3.11 -7.64
C PRO A 105 6.72 -3.10 -7.10
N ASP A 106 7.48 -2.05 -7.37
CA ASP A 106 8.87 -1.87 -6.89
C ASP A 106 8.96 -1.01 -5.62
N GLU A 107 7.80 -0.61 -5.06
CA GLU A 107 7.68 0.23 -3.86
C GLU A 107 8.33 1.63 -3.98
N MET A 108 8.63 2.08 -5.21
CA MET A 108 9.27 3.38 -5.44
C MET A 108 8.28 4.54 -5.60
N ALA A 109 6.99 4.24 -5.72
CA ALA A 109 5.92 5.22 -5.74
C ALA A 109 4.66 4.68 -5.08
N LEU A 110 3.84 5.58 -4.54
CA LEU A 110 2.54 5.24 -3.99
C LEU A 110 1.55 6.38 -4.21
N VAL A 111 0.27 6.06 -4.11
CA VAL A 111 -0.81 7.03 -3.96
C VAL A 111 -1.62 6.66 -2.73
N GLU A 112 -1.93 7.65 -1.93
CA GLU A 112 -2.75 7.50 -0.72
C GLU A 112 -3.87 8.52 -0.70
N ASN A 113 -5.00 8.12 -0.13
CA ASN A 113 -6.05 9.06 0.24
C ASN A 113 -6.43 8.85 1.70
N ILE A 114 -6.24 9.90 2.50
CA ILE A 114 -6.65 9.93 3.89
C ILE A 114 -8.03 10.57 3.93
N VAL A 115 -9.01 9.85 4.44
CA VAL A 115 -10.34 10.37 4.75
C VAL A 115 -10.44 10.49 6.27
N TYR A 116 -10.65 11.70 6.76
CA TYR A 116 -10.71 12.00 8.19
C TYR A 116 -12.02 12.70 8.56
N ASN A 117 -12.68 12.21 9.61
CA ASN A 117 -13.88 12.81 10.17
C ASN A 117 -13.97 12.49 11.69
N ASP A 118 -13.81 13.47 12.55
CA ASP A 118 -14.02 13.34 14.00
C ASP A 118 -15.34 13.98 14.48
N GLY A 119 -16.23 14.30 13.52
CA GLY A 119 -17.51 14.96 13.77
C GLY A 119 -17.41 16.46 14.05
N LYS A 120 -16.21 17.08 13.89
CA LYS A 120 -16.00 18.50 14.10
C LYS A 120 -15.78 19.23 12.78
N PRO A 121 -16.39 20.42 12.63
CA PRO A 121 -16.24 21.18 11.40
C PRO A 121 -14.83 21.77 11.26
N PHE A 122 -14.30 21.74 10.04
CA PHE A 122 -13.09 22.45 9.65
C PHE A 122 -13.43 23.89 9.29
N SER A 123 -12.70 24.85 9.88
CA SER A 123 -12.93 26.29 9.67
C SER A 123 -11.65 27.02 9.28
N GLY A 124 -11.77 27.96 8.34
CA GLY A 124 -10.70 28.90 7.99
C GLY A 124 -9.37 28.21 7.59
N ASN A 125 -8.27 28.70 8.17
CA ASN A 125 -6.91 28.20 7.89
C ASN A 125 -6.54 26.89 8.62
N ASP A 126 -7.48 26.26 9.30
CA ASP A 126 -7.19 25.03 10.06
C ASP A 126 -6.91 23.86 9.14
N LYS A 127 -7.43 23.87 7.90
CA LYS A 127 -7.22 22.82 6.91
C LYS A 127 -5.74 22.64 6.56
N GLY A 128 -5.04 23.71 6.18
CA GLY A 128 -3.62 23.66 5.83
C GLY A 128 -2.74 23.21 7.01
N LYS A 129 -3.03 23.68 8.24
CA LYS A 129 -2.34 23.22 9.45
C LYS A 129 -2.59 21.74 9.71
N PHE A 130 -3.81 21.28 9.48
CA PHE A 130 -4.17 19.90 9.68
C PHE A 130 -3.51 19.00 8.62
N ALA A 131 -3.47 19.44 7.34
CA ALA A 131 -2.72 18.77 6.29
C ALA A 131 -1.24 18.61 6.67
N LEU A 132 -0.58 19.68 7.13
CA LEU A 132 0.82 19.61 7.58
C LEU A 132 0.99 18.67 8.78
N TYR A 133 0.04 18.62 9.70
CA TYR A 133 0.04 17.66 10.79
C TYR A 133 -0.02 16.23 10.27
N LEU A 134 -0.91 15.93 9.31
CA LEU A 134 -1.03 14.61 8.68
C LEU A 134 0.25 14.25 7.92
N LEU A 135 0.82 15.18 7.13
CA LEU A 135 2.08 14.97 6.42
C LEU A 135 3.23 14.63 7.39
N ASN A 136 3.35 15.36 8.49
CA ASN A 136 4.38 15.06 9.49
C ASN A 136 4.11 13.75 10.24
N THR A 137 2.86 13.35 10.40
CA THR A 137 2.47 12.13 11.11
C THR A 137 2.70 10.88 10.26
N PHE A 138 2.29 10.91 8.99
CA PHE A 138 2.26 9.74 8.12
C PHE A 138 3.45 9.66 7.17
N TYR A 139 3.96 10.80 6.69
CA TYR A 139 5.00 10.85 5.64
C TYR A 139 6.37 11.29 6.16
N SER A 140 6.51 11.77 7.38
CA SER A 140 7.83 12.12 7.92
C SER A 140 8.64 10.87 8.26
N LYS A 141 9.82 10.73 7.67
CA LYS A 141 10.77 9.65 7.99
C LYS A 141 11.19 9.64 9.44
N THR A 142 11.31 10.82 10.04
CA THR A 142 11.75 10.96 11.43
C THR A 142 10.59 10.94 12.43
N GLY A 143 9.35 11.08 11.96
CA GLY A 143 8.15 11.29 12.78
C GLY A 143 8.23 12.61 13.56
N LYS A 144 9.06 13.56 13.12
CA LYS A 144 9.27 14.85 13.79
C LYS A 144 8.84 15.98 12.86
N GLU A 145 8.29 17.01 13.45
CA GLU A 145 8.05 18.26 12.77
C GLU A 145 9.34 18.82 12.14
N GLY A 146 9.22 19.34 10.91
CA GLY A 146 10.32 19.94 10.17
C GLY A 146 11.12 18.99 9.28
N ASP A 147 10.81 17.68 9.23
CA ASP A 147 11.32 16.79 8.19
C ASP A 147 10.63 17.07 6.86
N ILE A 148 9.31 17.20 6.86
CA ILE A 148 8.54 17.59 5.67
C ILE A 148 8.80 19.07 5.35
N ARG A 149 9.21 19.33 4.13
CA ARG A 149 9.49 20.67 3.59
C ARG A 149 8.52 20.95 2.44
N VAL A 150 7.56 21.82 2.69
CA VAL A 150 6.66 22.32 1.65
C VAL A 150 7.41 23.37 0.84
N SER A 151 7.48 23.18 -0.47
CA SER A 151 8.13 24.08 -1.42
C SER A 151 7.13 24.93 -2.23
N ASP A 152 5.89 24.47 -2.38
CA ASP A 152 4.80 25.19 -3.03
C ASP A 152 3.49 24.91 -2.29
N ASP A 153 2.69 25.96 -2.11
CA ASP A 153 1.38 25.93 -1.47
C ASP A 153 0.46 26.82 -2.32
N ARG A 154 -0.60 26.22 -2.87
CA ARG A 154 -1.41 26.89 -3.88
C ARG A 154 -2.86 26.45 -3.83
N MET A 155 -3.78 27.43 -3.81
CA MET A 155 -5.19 27.17 -4.08
C MET A 155 -5.39 26.85 -5.56
N MET A 156 -6.13 25.77 -5.84
CA MET A 156 -6.50 25.34 -7.17
C MET A 156 -7.85 25.96 -7.59
N GLU A 157 -8.16 25.93 -8.90
CA GLU A 157 -9.40 26.50 -9.45
C GLU A 157 -10.67 25.79 -8.92
N ASP A 158 -10.56 24.51 -8.58
CA ASP A 158 -11.64 23.69 -8.01
C ASP A 158 -11.87 23.93 -6.50
N GLY A 159 -11.04 24.78 -5.89
CA GLY A 159 -11.09 25.11 -4.47
C GLY A 159 -10.33 24.15 -3.56
N SER A 160 -9.67 23.13 -4.10
CA SER A 160 -8.69 22.34 -3.35
C SER A 160 -7.39 23.15 -3.13
N GLU A 161 -6.60 22.76 -2.15
CA GLU A 161 -5.28 23.34 -1.89
C GLU A 161 -4.23 22.28 -2.23
N ARG A 162 -3.20 22.65 -2.98
CA ARG A 162 -2.11 21.79 -3.39
C ARG A 162 -0.84 22.11 -2.63
N LEU A 163 -0.22 21.10 -2.03
CA LEU A 163 1.09 21.18 -1.40
C LEU A 163 2.10 20.34 -2.18
N ILE A 164 3.24 20.92 -2.56
CA ILE A 164 4.40 20.18 -3.06
C ILE A 164 5.41 20.12 -1.92
N TRP A 165 5.87 18.91 -1.60
CA TRP A 165 6.71 18.72 -0.44
C TRP A 165 7.78 17.65 -0.65
N THR A 166 8.80 17.66 0.21
CA THR A 166 9.89 16.70 0.24
C THR A 166 10.16 16.26 1.66
N SER A 167 10.37 14.97 1.90
CA SER A 167 10.94 14.47 3.15
C SER A 167 12.45 14.62 3.09
N LYS A 168 13.00 15.51 3.94
CA LYS A 168 14.43 15.78 3.99
C LYS A 168 15.25 14.57 4.38
N ALA A 169 14.75 13.77 5.32
CA ALA A 169 15.45 12.57 5.81
C ALA A 169 15.08 11.31 5.02
N GLY A 170 13.93 11.29 4.32
CA GLY A 170 13.40 10.11 3.64
C GLY A 170 13.96 9.89 2.25
N GLY A 171 14.36 10.94 1.55
CA GLY A 171 14.78 10.85 0.15
C GLY A 171 13.62 10.62 -0.82
N TYR A 172 12.41 11.06 -0.46
CA TYR A 172 11.20 11.02 -1.25
C TYR A 172 10.51 12.37 -1.26
N SER A 173 9.67 12.57 -2.25
CA SER A 173 8.87 13.78 -2.47
C SER A 173 7.43 13.43 -2.73
N GLY A 174 6.54 14.39 -2.59
CA GLY A 174 5.13 14.18 -2.86
C GLY A 174 4.39 15.45 -3.25
N ILE A 175 3.21 15.24 -3.80
CA ILE A 175 2.20 16.27 -4.04
C ILE A 175 0.95 15.84 -3.30
N SER A 176 0.42 16.73 -2.47
CA SER A 176 -0.83 16.49 -1.76
C SER A 176 -1.87 17.53 -2.13
N PHE A 177 -3.11 17.06 -2.27
CA PHE A 177 -4.27 17.92 -2.47
C PHE A 177 -5.17 17.74 -1.26
N LEU A 178 -5.60 18.84 -0.68
CA LEU A 178 -6.49 18.83 0.46
C LEU A 178 -7.80 19.53 0.15
N GLU A 179 -8.89 18.92 0.59
CA GLU A 179 -10.24 19.44 0.42
C GLU A 179 -11.16 18.98 1.55
N THR A 180 -12.37 19.49 1.57
CA THR A 180 -13.40 19.02 2.51
C THR A 180 -14.66 18.63 1.74
N ARG A 181 -15.32 17.57 2.21
CA ARG A 181 -16.68 17.20 1.83
C ARG A 181 -17.62 17.62 2.97
N GLY A 182 -18.63 18.39 2.62
CA GLY A 182 -19.45 19.02 3.66
C GLY A 182 -18.62 19.95 4.55
N THR A 183 -18.87 19.89 5.87
CA THR A 183 -18.20 20.75 6.85
C THR A 183 -17.14 20.03 7.67
N ASP A 184 -17.18 18.71 7.78
CA ASP A 184 -16.50 17.89 8.77
C ASP A 184 -15.65 16.73 8.20
N THR A 185 -15.78 16.40 6.92
CA THR A 185 -14.97 15.38 6.29
C THR A 185 -13.80 16.01 5.55
N PHE A 186 -12.59 15.68 5.97
CA PHE A 186 -11.35 16.15 5.37
C PHE A 186 -10.73 15.05 4.52
N LEU A 187 -10.32 15.40 3.30
CA LEU A 187 -9.61 14.51 2.40
C LEU A 187 -8.20 15.06 2.15
N LEU A 188 -7.21 14.16 2.22
CA LEU A 188 -5.84 14.42 1.82
C LEU A 188 -5.42 13.36 0.80
N PHE A 189 -5.51 13.70 -0.47
CA PHE A 189 -5.03 12.91 -1.57
C PHE A 189 -3.55 13.19 -1.79
N THR A 190 -2.69 12.17 -1.77
CA THR A 190 -1.24 12.29 -1.88
C THR A 190 -0.69 11.33 -2.91
N VAL A 191 0.15 11.82 -3.80
CA VAL A 191 1.06 11.01 -4.59
C VAL A 191 2.47 11.21 -4.06
N GLU A 192 3.22 10.10 -3.87
CA GLU A 192 4.57 10.10 -3.32
C GLU A 192 5.49 9.25 -4.20
N TRP A 193 6.76 9.64 -4.31
CA TRP A 193 7.80 8.90 -5.03
C TRP A 193 9.15 9.04 -4.36
N VAL A 194 9.98 8.02 -4.48
CA VAL A 194 11.40 8.10 -4.14
C VAL A 194 12.08 9.01 -5.16
N ASN A 195 12.89 9.97 -4.71
CA ASN A 195 13.47 11.01 -5.56
C ASN A 195 14.26 10.48 -6.77
N SER A 196 14.90 9.31 -6.63
CA SER A 196 15.62 8.65 -7.72
C SER A 196 14.72 8.03 -8.79
N ALA A 197 13.42 7.88 -8.51
CA ALA A 197 12.43 7.28 -9.40
C ALA A 197 11.44 8.31 -9.99
N GLU A 198 11.68 9.61 -9.78
CA GLU A 198 10.79 10.69 -10.24
C GLU A 198 10.48 10.57 -11.73
N ASP A 199 11.52 10.50 -12.57
CA ASP A 199 11.37 10.39 -14.03
C ASP A 199 10.60 9.14 -14.46
N GLN A 200 10.76 8.03 -13.73
CA GLN A 200 10.08 6.77 -13.99
C GLN A 200 8.58 6.88 -13.76
N TYR A 201 8.19 7.53 -12.67
CA TYR A 201 6.80 7.54 -12.22
C TYR A 201 6.03 8.80 -12.61
N LYS A 202 6.70 9.87 -13.03
CA LYS A 202 6.08 11.18 -13.31
C LYS A 202 4.80 11.06 -14.15
N ALA A 203 4.86 10.38 -15.28
CA ALA A 203 3.71 10.27 -16.18
C ALA A 203 2.54 9.50 -15.55
N THR A 204 2.83 8.45 -14.79
CA THR A 204 1.82 7.65 -14.07
C THR A 204 1.18 8.48 -12.96
N LEU A 205 1.98 9.19 -12.17
CA LEU A 205 1.48 10.03 -11.09
C LEU A 205 0.66 11.21 -11.58
N ASP A 206 1.08 11.85 -12.68
CA ASP A 206 0.30 12.90 -13.35
C ASP A 206 -1.07 12.36 -13.84
N ALA A 207 -1.10 11.12 -14.37
CA ALA A 207 -2.34 10.48 -14.80
C ALA A 207 -3.26 10.13 -13.60
N LEU A 208 -2.69 9.66 -12.49
CA LEU A 208 -3.41 9.40 -11.24
C LEU A 208 -4.06 10.69 -10.72
N ILE A 209 -3.30 11.79 -10.65
CA ILE A 209 -3.81 13.11 -10.24
C ILE A 209 -4.95 13.54 -11.16
N ALA A 210 -4.77 13.42 -12.47
CA ALA A 210 -5.78 13.83 -13.45
C ALA A 210 -7.06 12.98 -13.41
N SER A 211 -6.98 11.76 -12.91
CA SER A 211 -8.13 10.83 -12.80
C SER A 211 -8.93 11.00 -11.50
N TYR A 212 -8.36 11.69 -10.50
CA TYR A 212 -9.03 11.91 -9.22
C TYR A 212 -10.30 12.76 -9.41
N ARG A 213 -11.41 12.27 -8.90
CA ARG A 213 -12.73 12.89 -9.08
C ARG A 213 -13.69 12.54 -7.95
N VAL A 214 -14.73 13.32 -7.83
CA VAL A 214 -15.93 12.97 -7.04
C VAL A 214 -16.78 12.02 -7.87
N PRO A 215 -17.22 10.87 -7.35
CA PRO A 215 -18.08 9.93 -8.05
C PRO A 215 -19.43 10.49 -8.47
#